data_d338ffb6440cb94c34c2675f5ad597ed
#
_entry.id   d338ffb6440cb94c34c2675f5ad597ed
#
_cell.length_a   1.000
_cell.length_b   1.000
_cell.length_c   1.000
_cell.angle_alpha   90.00
_cell.angle_beta   90.00
_cell.angle_gamma   90.00
#
_symmetry.space_group_name_H-M   'P 1'
#
loop_
_entity.id
_entity.type
_entity.pdbx_description
1 polymer ?
#
loop_
_entity_poly.entity_id
_entity_poly.type
_entity_poly.pdbx_seq_one_letter_code
_entity_poly.pdbx_strand_id
1 'polypeptide(L)'
;MKNFAEKFLDENPDLEKVEFIYVDFNGIPRGKNASPKTLIKASKGGLKMPISSYVLDVWGDNPKGTGLVMSGDGDAICRVVENSLAITPWSSRKNAQCLVSMEDGDGNPIYADPRHILSTVLKRFEELELKPVIAPEMEFYLIDQKLQKNGHPQMPLIPGTNRRYEEVQLLNLNEMDDFEGFFDLVEKSARLLGIPAETAIKECAPGQFEINLLHHDDALLMADQAFLMKRSIKNSAKKFNLNATFMAKPFSEHAGNGMH
;
A
#
# COMPACT_ATOMS: atom_id res chain seq x y z
N MET A 1 10.30 27.22 -14.30
CA MET A 1 9.48 26.04 -14.69
C MET A 1 8.62 25.63 -13.50
N LYS A 2 7.36 25.23 -13.74
CA LYS A 2 6.49 24.69 -12.68
C LYS A 2 7.11 23.39 -12.14
N ASN A 3 7.05 23.16 -10.82
CA ASN A 3 7.48 21.90 -10.21
C ASN A 3 6.41 20.81 -10.43
N PHE A 4 6.73 19.55 -10.09
CA PHE A 4 5.80 18.41 -10.29
C PHE A 4 4.45 18.61 -9.59
N ALA A 5 4.43 19.22 -8.39
CA ALA A 5 3.22 19.47 -7.63
C ALA A 5 2.29 20.47 -8.32
N GLU A 6 2.86 21.55 -8.86
CA GLU A 6 2.12 22.56 -9.60
C GLU A 6 1.54 21.98 -10.90
N LYS A 7 2.32 21.17 -11.62
CA LYS A 7 1.86 20.47 -12.84
C LYS A 7 0.69 19.55 -12.53
N PHE A 8 0.84 18.69 -11.51
CA PHE A 8 -0.20 17.75 -11.12
C PHE A 8 -1.52 18.45 -10.73
N LEU A 9 -1.44 19.59 -10.02
CA LEU A 9 -2.62 20.36 -9.65
C LEU A 9 -3.28 21.05 -10.84
N ASP A 10 -2.50 21.53 -11.81
CA ASP A 10 -3.05 22.10 -13.05
C ASP A 10 -3.80 21.06 -13.89
N GLU A 11 -3.28 19.81 -13.93
CA GLU A 11 -3.92 18.68 -14.62
C GLU A 11 -5.14 18.15 -13.84
N ASN A 12 -5.25 18.47 -12.56
CA ASN A 12 -6.32 18.01 -11.67
C ASN A 12 -6.94 19.16 -10.87
N PRO A 13 -7.57 20.16 -11.53
CA PRO A 13 -8.08 21.36 -10.86
C PRO A 13 -9.24 21.09 -9.89
N ASP A 14 -9.93 19.98 -10.06
CA ASP A 14 -11.06 19.51 -9.24
C ASP A 14 -10.63 18.55 -8.11
N LEU A 15 -9.31 18.44 -7.86
CA LEU A 15 -8.78 17.63 -6.76
C LEU A 15 -9.24 18.20 -5.41
N GLU A 16 -9.80 17.36 -4.55
CA GLU A 16 -10.31 17.78 -3.25
C GLU A 16 -9.30 17.58 -2.13
N LYS A 17 -8.54 16.49 -2.16
CA LYS A 17 -7.58 16.13 -1.10
C LYS A 17 -6.37 15.37 -1.63
N VAL A 18 -5.27 15.46 -0.87
CA VAL A 18 -4.05 14.65 -1.07
C VAL A 18 -3.73 13.93 0.23
N GLU A 19 -3.53 12.63 0.14
CA GLU A 19 -3.05 11.78 1.22
C GLU A 19 -1.52 11.65 1.12
N PHE A 20 -0.82 12.13 2.14
CA PHE A 20 0.63 12.01 2.28
C PHE A 20 0.92 10.80 3.17
N ILE A 21 1.50 9.76 2.60
CA ILE A 21 1.56 8.43 3.20
C ILE A 21 3.01 8.01 3.40
N TYR A 22 3.33 7.45 4.55
CA TYR A 22 4.53 6.66 4.81
C TYR A 22 4.13 5.32 5.42
N VAL A 23 5.07 4.40 5.47
CA VAL A 23 4.87 3.04 6.00
C VAL A 23 5.58 2.93 7.33
N ASP A 24 4.90 2.44 8.37
CA ASP A 24 5.55 2.09 9.63
C ASP A 24 6.14 0.66 9.60
N PHE A 25 6.84 0.26 10.64
CA PHE A 25 7.44 -1.09 10.74
C PHE A 25 6.42 -2.24 10.76
N ASN A 26 5.15 -1.95 11.03
CA ASN A 26 4.08 -2.95 10.94
C ASN A 26 3.44 -3.02 9.54
N GLY A 27 3.95 -2.28 8.57
CA GLY A 27 3.37 -2.18 7.23
C GLY A 27 2.03 -1.42 7.19
N ILE A 28 1.76 -0.61 8.22
CA ILE A 28 0.53 0.20 8.31
C ILE A 28 0.77 1.52 7.57
N PRO A 29 -0.13 1.91 6.64
CA PRO A 29 -0.09 3.25 6.04
C PRO A 29 -0.42 4.30 7.11
N ARG A 30 0.55 5.15 7.41
CA ARG A 30 0.43 6.31 8.28
C ARG A 30 0.48 7.58 7.44
N GLY A 31 -0.03 8.70 7.94
CA GLY A 31 0.11 9.94 7.20
C GLY A 31 -0.92 11.01 7.52
N LYS A 32 -1.00 12.01 6.64
CA LYS A 32 -1.93 13.13 6.73
C LYS A 32 -2.77 13.26 5.47
N ASN A 33 -4.04 13.60 5.67
CA ASN A 33 -4.95 13.96 4.60
C ASN A 33 -5.12 15.49 4.61
N ALA A 34 -4.75 16.16 3.53
CA ALA A 34 -4.70 17.62 3.48
C ALA A 34 -5.27 18.18 2.17
N SER A 35 -5.45 19.51 2.13
CA SER A 35 -5.88 20.19 0.92
C SER A 35 -4.84 20.10 -0.20
N PRO A 36 -5.23 20.20 -1.49
CA PRO A 36 -4.32 20.14 -2.63
C PRO A 36 -3.16 21.15 -2.55
N LYS A 37 -3.41 22.34 -2.02
CA LYS A 37 -2.36 23.37 -1.82
C LYS A 37 -1.20 22.88 -0.91
N THR A 38 -1.47 21.93 -0.04
CA THR A 38 -0.42 21.34 0.83
C THR A 38 0.61 20.56 0.01
N LEU A 39 0.26 20.07 -1.19
CA LEU A 39 1.21 19.38 -2.08
C LEU A 39 2.35 20.32 -2.51
N ILE A 40 2.03 21.58 -2.84
CA ILE A 40 3.05 22.60 -3.17
C ILE A 40 3.95 22.87 -1.94
N LYS A 41 3.34 22.95 -0.74
CA LYS A 41 4.10 23.11 0.49
C LYS A 41 5.00 21.92 0.76
N ALA A 42 4.49 20.70 0.59
CA ALA A 42 5.22 19.43 0.79
C ALA A 42 6.39 19.29 -0.20
N SER A 43 6.19 19.67 -1.48
CA SER A 43 7.27 19.63 -2.49
C SER A 43 8.46 20.54 -2.16
N LYS A 44 8.26 21.51 -1.26
CA LYS A 44 9.29 22.44 -0.76
C LYS A 44 9.78 22.09 0.65
N GLY A 45 9.45 20.89 1.18
CA GLY A 45 9.84 20.48 2.54
C GLY A 45 9.03 21.12 3.66
N GLY A 46 7.88 21.71 3.36
CA GLY A 46 7.04 22.38 4.37
C GLY A 46 6.05 21.45 5.09
N LEU A 47 6.01 20.15 4.76
CA LEU A 47 5.22 19.15 5.46
C LEU A 47 6.06 18.48 6.53
N LYS A 48 5.51 18.31 7.73
CA LYS A 48 6.19 17.67 8.86
C LYS A 48 5.31 16.62 9.52
N MET A 49 5.93 15.56 10.03
CA MET A 49 5.28 14.47 10.78
C MET A 49 6.18 13.96 11.91
N PRO A 50 5.61 13.41 12.99
CA PRO A 50 6.39 12.93 14.14
C PRO A 50 7.19 11.67 13.78
N ILE A 51 8.46 11.64 14.21
CA ILE A 51 9.40 10.54 13.91
C ILE A 51 8.99 9.23 14.58
N SER A 52 8.45 9.31 15.81
CA SER A 52 8.04 8.14 16.60
C SER A 52 7.03 7.26 15.88
N SER A 53 6.25 7.84 14.99
CA SER A 53 5.18 7.14 14.26
C SER A 53 5.66 6.04 13.30
N TYR A 54 6.97 5.97 12.97
CA TYR A 54 7.55 4.84 12.24
C TYR A 54 7.63 3.55 13.07
N VAL A 55 7.80 3.66 14.37
CA VAL A 55 8.14 2.54 15.27
C VAL A 55 7.05 2.20 16.27
N LEU A 56 5.84 2.69 16.07
CA LEU A 56 4.72 2.31 16.91
C LEU A 56 4.54 0.77 16.88
N ASP A 57 4.18 0.21 18.03
CA ASP A 57 3.84 -1.21 18.10
C ASP A 57 2.47 -1.49 17.43
N VAL A 58 2.04 -2.75 17.42
CA VAL A 58 0.77 -3.15 16.79
C VAL A 58 -0.46 -2.57 17.48
N TRP A 59 -0.34 -2.08 18.70
CA TRP A 59 -1.39 -1.42 19.46
C TRP A 59 -1.41 0.10 19.25
N GLY A 60 -0.34 0.65 18.65
CA GLY A 60 -0.15 2.08 18.42
C GLY A 60 0.59 2.78 19.54
N ASP A 61 1.18 2.05 20.46
CA ASP A 61 1.99 2.60 21.56
C ASP A 61 3.45 2.80 21.12
N ASN A 62 4.15 3.73 21.79
CA ASN A 62 5.58 3.96 21.58
C ASN A 62 6.41 2.93 22.37
N PRO A 63 7.14 2.01 21.72
CA PRO A 63 8.00 1.06 22.40
C PRO A 63 9.11 1.78 23.18
N LYS A 64 9.38 1.33 24.39
CA LYS A 64 10.48 1.86 25.20
C LYS A 64 11.83 1.49 24.59
N GLY A 65 12.81 2.40 24.71
CA GLY A 65 14.20 2.13 24.29
C GLY A 65 14.50 2.35 22.80
N THR A 66 13.55 2.83 21.99
CA THR A 66 13.80 3.18 20.58
C THR A 66 14.69 4.41 20.41
N GLY A 67 14.80 5.26 21.43
CA GLY A 67 15.52 6.53 21.35
C GLY A 67 14.81 7.63 20.55
N LEU A 68 13.66 7.36 19.97
CA LEU A 68 12.93 8.31 19.10
C LEU A 68 12.05 9.29 19.89
N VAL A 69 11.70 8.96 21.13
CA VAL A 69 10.85 9.77 22.01
C VAL A 69 11.61 10.07 23.31
N MET A 70 12.72 10.79 23.22
CA MET A 70 13.55 11.07 24.41
C MET A 70 13.19 12.38 25.12
N SER A 71 12.74 13.42 24.43
CA SER A 71 12.48 14.76 25.01
C SER A 71 11.34 15.50 24.30
N GLY A 72 10.30 14.76 23.97
CA GLY A 72 9.23 15.20 23.08
C GLY A 72 9.36 14.52 21.73
N ASP A 73 8.22 14.35 21.06
CA ASP A 73 8.17 13.73 19.76
C ASP A 73 8.54 14.77 18.68
N GLY A 74 9.80 14.73 18.24
CA GLY A 74 10.32 15.66 17.23
C GLY A 74 9.67 15.44 15.87
N ASP A 75 9.32 16.53 15.20
CA ASP A 75 8.84 16.50 13.81
C ASP A 75 10.02 16.37 12.83
N ALA A 76 9.88 15.46 11.87
CA ALA A 76 10.75 15.34 10.70
C ALA A 76 10.14 16.04 9.47
N ILE A 77 10.99 16.43 8.54
CA ILE A 77 10.59 17.02 7.25
C ILE A 77 10.21 15.90 6.29
N CYS A 78 9.00 15.96 5.74
CA CYS A 78 8.54 15.00 4.74
C CYS A 78 8.96 15.42 3.34
N ARG A 79 9.59 14.50 2.60
CA ARG A 79 9.90 14.62 1.17
C ARG A 79 8.94 13.76 0.37
N VAL A 80 8.29 14.34 -0.61
CA VAL A 80 7.36 13.63 -1.50
C VAL A 80 8.16 12.73 -2.44
N VAL A 81 7.75 11.47 -2.54
CA VAL A 81 8.23 10.54 -3.56
C VAL A 81 7.42 10.79 -4.84
N GLU A 82 7.98 11.52 -5.79
CA GLU A 82 7.27 12.07 -6.95
C GLU A 82 6.53 10.98 -7.76
N ASN A 83 7.19 9.87 -8.05
CA ASN A 83 6.65 8.76 -8.83
C ASN A 83 5.48 8.01 -8.15
N SER A 84 5.17 8.34 -6.90
CA SER A 84 4.06 7.75 -6.15
C SER A 84 2.79 8.61 -6.16
N LEU A 85 2.86 9.83 -6.73
CA LEU A 85 1.74 10.77 -6.77
C LEU A 85 0.74 10.36 -7.83
N ALA A 86 -0.46 9.96 -7.42
CA ALA A 86 -1.53 9.53 -8.32
C ALA A 86 -2.93 9.73 -7.74
N ILE A 87 -3.92 9.77 -8.62
CA ILE A 87 -5.35 9.78 -8.25
C ILE A 87 -5.74 8.44 -7.64
N THR A 88 -6.60 8.46 -6.62
CA THR A 88 -7.15 7.26 -5.96
C THR A 88 -8.54 6.92 -6.51
N PRO A 89 -8.69 5.94 -7.41
CA PRO A 89 -9.94 5.67 -8.11
C PRO A 89 -11.04 5.07 -7.22
N TRP A 90 -10.66 4.51 -6.08
CA TRP A 90 -11.60 3.99 -5.08
C TRP A 90 -12.25 5.06 -4.20
N SER A 91 -11.77 6.28 -4.23
CA SER A 91 -12.40 7.37 -3.48
C SER A 91 -13.71 7.81 -4.15
N SER A 92 -14.71 8.19 -3.34
CA SER A 92 -15.95 8.80 -3.84
C SER A 92 -15.75 10.24 -4.28
N ARG A 93 -14.64 10.85 -3.88
CA ARG A 93 -14.21 12.21 -4.24
C ARG A 93 -12.95 12.09 -5.09
N LYS A 94 -12.63 13.12 -5.85
CA LYS A 94 -11.36 13.16 -6.57
C LYS A 94 -10.22 13.44 -5.60
N ASN A 95 -9.63 12.41 -5.07
CA ASN A 95 -8.48 12.46 -4.17
C ASN A 95 -7.24 11.93 -4.87
N ALA A 96 -6.08 12.37 -4.40
CA ALA A 96 -4.78 11.82 -4.76
C ALA A 96 -4.08 11.27 -3.52
N GLN A 97 -3.06 10.47 -3.75
CA GLN A 97 -2.12 10.01 -2.74
C GLN A 97 -0.69 10.17 -3.22
N CYS A 98 0.25 10.30 -2.29
CA CYS A 98 1.68 10.16 -2.56
C CYS A 98 2.40 9.57 -1.35
N LEU A 99 3.48 8.85 -1.61
CA LEU A 99 4.40 8.45 -0.55
C LEU A 99 5.26 9.64 -0.13
N VAL A 100 5.66 9.62 1.14
CA VAL A 100 6.68 10.54 1.68
C VAL A 100 7.73 9.73 2.44
N SER A 101 8.96 10.23 2.40
CA SER A 101 10.08 9.80 3.24
C SER A 101 10.45 10.95 4.17
N MET A 102 11.04 10.67 5.32
CA MET A 102 11.32 11.70 6.32
C MET A 102 12.81 11.96 6.49
N GLU A 103 13.15 13.23 6.70
CA GLU A 103 14.50 13.74 6.98
C GLU A 103 14.51 14.57 8.27
N ASP A 104 15.64 14.59 8.93
CA ASP A 104 15.87 15.50 10.06
C ASP A 104 16.06 16.97 9.61
N GLY A 105 16.36 17.87 10.56
CA GLY A 105 16.58 19.29 10.28
C GLY A 105 17.83 19.57 9.43
N ASP A 106 18.79 18.65 9.38
CA ASP A 106 20.03 18.73 8.63
C ASP A 106 19.95 18.05 7.27
N GLY A 107 18.79 17.44 6.93
CA GLY A 107 18.55 16.76 5.67
C GLY A 107 18.99 15.29 5.66
N ASN A 108 19.33 14.72 6.82
CA ASN A 108 19.66 13.29 6.91
C ASN A 108 18.39 12.46 6.96
N PRO A 109 18.30 11.33 6.23
CA PRO A 109 17.16 10.43 6.32
C PRO A 109 16.98 9.88 7.73
N ILE A 110 15.74 9.74 8.17
CA ILE A 110 15.41 9.13 9.46
C ILE A 110 15.77 7.64 9.40
N TYR A 111 16.61 7.17 10.33
CA TYR A 111 17.09 5.78 10.36
C TYR A 111 15.98 4.74 10.50
N ALA A 112 14.83 5.12 11.04
CA ALA A 112 13.65 4.28 11.18
C ALA A 112 12.72 4.32 9.96
N ASP A 113 13.06 5.04 8.88
CA ASP A 113 12.31 5.02 7.63
C ASP A 113 12.58 3.72 6.88
N PRO A 114 11.59 2.82 6.65
CA PRO A 114 11.79 1.57 5.92
C PRO A 114 12.39 1.77 4.52
N ARG A 115 12.04 2.86 3.83
CA ARG A 115 12.61 3.19 2.51
C ARG A 115 14.10 3.52 2.62
N HIS A 116 14.50 4.25 3.66
CA HIS A 116 15.90 4.53 3.92
C HIS A 116 16.69 3.27 4.27
N ILE A 117 16.11 2.37 5.07
CA ILE A 117 16.73 1.07 5.40
C ILE A 117 16.99 0.27 4.13
N LEU A 118 15.98 0.15 3.25
CA LEU A 118 16.15 -0.54 1.96
C LEU A 118 17.22 0.14 1.10
N SER A 119 17.21 1.48 0.97
CA SER A 119 18.23 2.23 0.23
C SER A 119 19.65 1.94 0.74
N THR A 120 19.80 1.81 2.07
CA THR A 120 21.10 1.47 2.68
C THR A 120 21.55 0.04 2.32
N VAL A 121 20.60 -0.91 2.25
CA VAL A 121 20.90 -2.28 1.80
C VAL A 121 21.29 -2.28 0.32
N LEU A 122 20.57 -1.53 -0.52
CA LEU A 122 20.84 -1.45 -1.96
C LEU A 122 22.24 -0.89 -2.26
N LYS A 123 22.74 0.07 -1.47
CA LYS A 123 24.14 0.55 -1.60
C LYS A 123 25.16 -0.57 -1.42
N ARG A 124 24.89 -1.57 -0.56
CA ARG A 124 25.80 -2.73 -0.42
C ARG A 124 25.80 -3.63 -1.66
N PHE A 125 24.68 -3.72 -2.38
CA PHE A 125 24.64 -4.38 -3.69
C PHE A 125 25.49 -3.63 -4.71
N GLU A 126 25.39 -2.29 -4.74
CA GLU A 126 26.19 -1.45 -5.61
C GLU A 126 27.70 -1.62 -5.35
N GLU A 127 28.13 -1.68 -4.08
CA GLU A 127 29.52 -1.93 -3.68
C GLU A 127 30.03 -3.30 -4.16
N LEU A 128 29.14 -4.27 -4.36
CA LEU A 128 29.45 -5.59 -4.90
C LEU A 128 29.25 -5.69 -6.43
N GLU A 129 28.97 -4.57 -7.09
CA GLU A 129 28.63 -4.52 -8.53
C GLU A 129 27.42 -5.41 -8.88
N LEU A 130 26.49 -5.59 -7.95
CA LEU A 130 25.25 -6.36 -8.12
C LEU A 130 24.05 -5.43 -8.21
N LYS A 131 23.08 -5.83 -9.01
CA LYS A 131 21.78 -5.15 -9.13
C LYS A 131 20.66 -6.15 -8.92
N PRO A 132 19.86 -6.03 -7.85
CA PRO A 132 18.74 -6.92 -7.63
C PRO A 132 17.63 -6.65 -8.65
N VAL A 133 17.01 -7.71 -9.18
CA VAL A 133 15.82 -7.66 -10.02
C VAL A 133 14.69 -8.34 -9.24
N ILE A 134 13.60 -7.63 -9.04
CA ILE A 134 12.52 -8.04 -8.12
C ILE A 134 11.18 -8.01 -8.85
N ALA A 135 10.35 -9.03 -8.62
CA ALA A 135 8.96 -9.11 -9.03
C ALA A 135 8.11 -9.56 -7.80
N PRO A 136 7.42 -8.67 -7.10
CA PRO A 136 6.56 -9.07 -6.01
C PRO A 136 5.33 -9.84 -6.49
N GLU A 137 5.03 -10.96 -5.84
CA GLU A 137 3.82 -11.76 -6.00
C GLU A 137 3.06 -11.71 -4.68
N MET A 138 1.84 -11.20 -4.71
CA MET A 138 1.10 -10.90 -3.48
C MET A 138 -0.18 -11.70 -3.42
N GLU A 139 -0.24 -12.67 -2.51
CA GLU A 139 -1.45 -13.41 -2.22
C GLU A 139 -2.31 -12.70 -1.16
N PHE A 140 -3.61 -12.80 -1.32
CA PHE A 140 -4.58 -12.25 -0.39
C PHE A 140 -5.91 -13.01 -0.45
N TYR A 141 -6.68 -12.90 0.64
CA TYR A 141 -8.08 -13.33 0.63
C TYR A 141 -9.01 -12.12 0.51
N LEU A 142 -10.01 -12.23 -0.36
CA LEU A 142 -11.24 -11.48 -0.21
C LEU A 142 -12.08 -12.15 0.87
N ILE A 143 -12.58 -11.37 1.81
CA ILE A 143 -13.42 -11.82 2.92
C ILE A 143 -14.65 -10.92 3.05
N ASP A 144 -15.73 -11.47 3.61
CA ASP A 144 -16.92 -10.68 3.91
C ASP A 144 -16.59 -9.59 4.93
N GLN A 145 -17.21 -8.43 4.81
CA GLN A 145 -17.12 -7.39 5.85
C GLN A 145 -17.74 -7.82 7.17
N LYS A 146 -18.74 -8.70 7.11
CA LYS A 146 -19.39 -9.25 8.30
C LYS A 146 -18.58 -10.42 8.84
N LEU A 147 -18.27 -10.38 10.11
CA LEU A 147 -17.65 -11.50 10.80
C LEU A 147 -18.68 -12.58 11.14
N GLN A 148 -18.21 -13.78 11.38
CA GLN A 148 -18.99 -14.85 12.01
C GLN A 148 -19.40 -14.46 13.44
N LYS A 149 -20.37 -15.17 14.03
CA LYS A 149 -20.82 -14.92 15.40
C LYS A 149 -19.71 -15.03 16.45
N ASN A 150 -18.71 -15.84 16.20
CA ASN A 150 -17.52 -16.01 17.04
C ASN A 150 -16.42 -14.96 16.80
N GLY A 151 -16.65 -13.98 15.92
CA GLY A 151 -15.70 -12.93 15.58
C GLY A 151 -14.66 -13.31 14.51
N HIS A 152 -14.69 -14.54 13.99
CA HIS A 152 -13.77 -14.95 12.91
C HIS A 152 -14.18 -14.39 11.55
N PRO A 153 -13.22 -14.17 10.63
CA PRO A 153 -13.50 -13.85 9.24
C PRO A 153 -14.28 -14.99 8.57
N GLN A 154 -14.98 -14.68 7.51
CA GLN A 154 -15.69 -15.67 6.70
C GLN A 154 -15.47 -15.40 5.21
N MET A 155 -15.58 -16.45 4.41
CA MET A 155 -15.46 -16.36 2.96
C MET A 155 -16.47 -15.36 2.38
N PRO A 156 -16.17 -14.70 1.26
CA PRO A 156 -17.08 -13.75 0.64
C PRO A 156 -18.34 -14.44 0.15
N LEU A 157 -19.42 -13.69 0.05
CA LEU A 157 -20.58 -14.13 -0.72
C LEU A 157 -20.25 -14.14 -2.20
N ILE A 158 -20.73 -15.14 -2.92
CA ILE A 158 -20.72 -15.15 -4.39
C ILE A 158 -21.62 -14.01 -4.84
N PRO A 159 -21.12 -13.05 -5.64
CA PRO A 159 -21.88 -11.88 -6.07
C PRO A 159 -23.26 -12.27 -6.66
N GLY A 160 -24.30 -11.54 -6.26
CA GLY A 160 -25.66 -11.81 -6.70
C GLY A 160 -26.36 -12.99 -6.01
N THR A 161 -25.73 -13.66 -5.05
CA THR A 161 -26.28 -14.82 -4.34
C THR A 161 -26.21 -14.67 -2.82
N ASN A 162 -26.83 -15.62 -2.10
CA ASN A 162 -26.67 -15.79 -0.64
C ASN A 162 -25.74 -16.96 -0.30
N ARG A 163 -24.94 -17.43 -1.24
CA ARG A 163 -24.03 -18.57 -1.09
C ARG A 163 -22.59 -18.07 -0.96
N ARG A 164 -21.75 -18.89 -0.34
CA ARG A 164 -20.30 -18.67 -0.24
C ARG A 164 -19.57 -19.74 -1.01
N TYR A 165 -18.35 -19.43 -1.48
CA TYR A 165 -17.45 -20.45 -1.96
C TYR A 165 -16.96 -21.29 -0.78
N GLU A 166 -17.00 -22.60 -0.95
CA GLU A 166 -16.55 -23.57 0.06
C GLU A 166 -15.48 -24.54 -0.50
N GLU A 167 -15.43 -24.67 -1.82
CA GLU A 167 -14.57 -25.63 -2.50
C GLU A 167 -13.19 -25.05 -2.81
N VAL A 168 -12.18 -25.92 -2.77
CA VAL A 168 -10.82 -25.61 -3.21
C VAL A 168 -10.76 -25.76 -4.73
N GLN A 169 -10.57 -24.66 -5.45
CA GLN A 169 -10.63 -24.61 -6.92
C GLN A 169 -9.50 -23.72 -7.48
N LEU A 170 -8.30 -24.29 -7.58
CA LEU A 170 -7.15 -23.59 -8.15
C LEU A 170 -7.42 -23.20 -9.63
N LEU A 171 -7.06 -21.96 -9.99
CA LEU A 171 -7.17 -21.40 -11.34
C LEU A 171 -8.62 -21.35 -11.91
N ASN A 172 -9.62 -21.29 -11.03
CA ASN A 172 -11.02 -21.24 -11.42
C ASN A 172 -11.40 -19.85 -11.97
N LEU A 173 -11.53 -19.73 -13.29
CA LEU A 173 -11.88 -18.47 -13.94
C LEU A 173 -13.30 -17.99 -13.60
N ASN A 174 -14.26 -18.89 -13.35
CA ASN A 174 -15.61 -18.46 -12.95
C ASN A 174 -15.60 -17.66 -11.64
N GLU A 175 -14.73 -18.03 -10.69
CA GLU A 175 -14.59 -17.26 -9.46
C GLU A 175 -13.93 -15.90 -9.72
N MET A 176 -13.04 -15.80 -10.71
CA MET A 176 -12.49 -14.52 -11.15
C MET A 176 -13.57 -13.64 -11.79
N ASP A 177 -14.40 -14.22 -12.67
CA ASP A 177 -15.49 -13.53 -13.35
C ASP A 177 -16.54 -12.99 -12.35
N ASP A 178 -16.86 -13.76 -11.32
CA ASP A 178 -17.77 -13.31 -10.26
C ASP A 178 -17.28 -12.04 -9.52
N PHE A 179 -15.97 -11.82 -9.48
CA PHE A 179 -15.35 -10.62 -8.88
C PHE A 179 -14.78 -9.64 -9.92
N GLU A 180 -15.20 -9.73 -11.20
CA GLU A 180 -14.71 -8.89 -12.32
C GLU A 180 -14.62 -7.41 -11.93
N GLY A 181 -15.71 -6.83 -11.42
CA GLY A 181 -15.70 -5.39 -11.06
C GLY A 181 -14.66 -4.99 -10.00
N PHE A 182 -14.32 -5.90 -9.08
CA PHE A 182 -13.24 -5.68 -8.13
C PHE A 182 -11.89 -5.67 -8.84
N PHE A 183 -11.62 -6.66 -9.72
CA PHE A 183 -10.37 -6.74 -10.47
C PHE A 183 -10.21 -5.57 -11.44
N ASP A 184 -11.27 -5.13 -12.12
CA ASP A 184 -11.27 -3.92 -12.96
C ASP A 184 -10.84 -2.67 -12.20
N LEU A 185 -11.35 -2.50 -10.96
CA LEU A 185 -10.97 -1.36 -10.12
C LEU A 185 -9.52 -1.45 -9.65
N VAL A 186 -9.05 -2.66 -9.35
CA VAL A 186 -7.65 -2.90 -8.97
C VAL A 186 -6.72 -2.62 -10.16
N GLU A 187 -7.03 -3.11 -11.36
CA GLU A 187 -6.26 -2.85 -12.58
C GLU A 187 -6.23 -1.36 -12.93
N LYS A 188 -7.39 -0.69 -12.86
CA LYS A 188 -7.45 0.76 -13.03
C LYS A 188 -6.55 1.50 -12.05
N SER A 189 -6.51 1.04 -10.80
CA SER A 189 -5.65 1.63 -9.77
C SER A 189 -4.17 1.41 -10.08
N ALA A 190 -3.80 0.21 -10.52
CA ALA A 190 -2.43 -0.11 -10.93
C ALA A 190 -1.98 0.79 -12.08
N ARG A 191 -2.80 0.95 -13.13
CA ARG A 191 -2.50 1.85 -14.27
C ARG A 191 -2.29 3.28 -13.84
N LEU A 192 -3.14 3.83 -12.96
CA LEU A 192 -3.03 5.21 -12.47
C LEU A 192 -1.79 5.44 -11.61
N LEU A 193 -1.32 4.41 -10.91
CA LEU A 193 -0.12 4.43 -10.08
C LEU A 193 1.15 4.08 -10.86
N GLY A 194 1.04 3.71 -12.14
CA GLY A 194 2.18 3.22 -12.93
C GLY A 194 2.74 1.89 -12.40
N ILE A 195 1.91 1.08 -11.73
CA ILE A 195 2.30 -0.23 -11.21
C ILE A 195 2.18 -1.26 -12.34
N PRO A 196 3.25 -2.02 -12.65
CA PRO A 196 3.24 -3.00 -13.71
C PRO A 196 2.61 -4.32 -13.25
N ALA A 197 1.34 -4.29 -12.86
CA ALA A 197 0.57 -5.50 -12.56
C ALA A 197 0.31 -6.27 -13.87
N GLU A 198 0.72 -7.53 -13.92
CA GLU A 198 0.65 -8.37 -15.12
C GLU A 198 -0.47 -9.39 -15.02
N THR A 199 -0.52 -10.13 -13.92
CA THR A 199 -1.38 -11.30 -13.79
C THR A 199 -2.18 -11.25 -12.50
N ALA A 200 -3.46 -11.61 -12.59
CA ALA A 200 -4.29 -11.95 -11.44
C ALA A 200 -4.63 -13.44 -11.51
N ILE A 201 -4.47 -14.15 -10.41
CA ILE A 201 -4.64 -15.61 -10.31
C ILE A 201 -5.65 -15.93 -9.23
N LYS A 202 -6.52 -16.91 -9.49
CA LYS A 202 -7.32 -17.57 -8.46
C LYS A 202 -6.46 -18.63 -7.79
N GLU A 203 -6.20 -18.41 -6.51
CA GLU A 203 -5.43 -19.32 -5.68
C GLU A 203 -6.23 -20.53 -5.15
N CYS A 204 -5.57 -21.44 -4.41
CA CYS A 204 -6.17 -22.70 -4.00
C CYS A 204 -7.45 -22.52 -3.20
N ALA A 205 -7.45 -21.69 -2.16
CA ALA A 205 -8.57 -21.59 -1.23
C ALA A 205 -9.70 -20.69 -1.73
N PRO A 206 -10.94 -20.92 -1.29
CA PRO A 206 -12.07 -20.05 -1.62
C PRO A 206 -11.76 -18.58 -1.31
N GLY A 207 -12.03 -17.67 -2.26
CA GLY A 207 -11.77 -16.24 -2.09
C GLY A 207 -10.30 -15.84 -2.00
N GLN A 208 -9.37 -16.77 -2.25
CA GLN A 208 -7.92 -16.49 -2.30
C GLN A 208 -7.48 -16.16 -3.72
N PHE A 209 -6.70 -15.08 -3.85
CA PHE A 209 -6.21 -14.57 -5.13
C PHE A 209 -4.77 -14.12 -4.99
N GLU A 210 -4.08 -14.03 -6.13
CA GLU A 210 -2.73 -13.49 -6.24
C GLU A 210 -2.68 -12.42 -7.32
N ILE A 211 -1.84 -11.42 -7.13
CA ILE A 211 -1.51 -10.42 -8.15
C ILE A 211 0.01 -10.32 -8.24
N ASN A 212 0.52 -10.51 -9.47
CA ASN A 212 1.93 -10.51 -9.79
C ASN A 212 2.32 -9.20 -10.46
N LEU A 213 3.44 -8.63 -10.04
CA LEU A 213 4.06 -7.49 -10.69
C LEU A 213 5.18 -7.96 -11.62
N LEU A 214 5.41 -7.22 -12.71
CA LEU A 214 6.55 -7.47 -13.59
C LEU A 214 7.88 -7.22 -12.89
N HIS A 215 8.90 -7.97 -13.29
CA HIS A 215 10.27 -7.80 -12.84
C HIS A 215 10.79 -6.38 -13.15
N HIS A 216 11.45 -5.78 -12.18
CA HIS A 216 12.10 -4.49 -12.33
C HIS A 216 13.43 -4.46 -11.57
N ASP A 217 14.39 -3.69 -12.08
CA ASP A 217 15.73 -3.56 -11.53
C ASP A 217 15.90 -2.34 -10.58
N ASP A 218 14.83 -1.63 -10.29
CA ASP A 218 14.73 -0.65 -9.19
C ASP A 218 13.95 -1.27 -8.03
N ALA A 219 14.68 -1.85 -7.08
CA ALA A 219 14.10 -2.55 -5.94
C ALA A 219 13.35 -1.61 -4.97
N LEU A 220 13.76 -0.34 -4.87
CA LEU A 220 13.07 0.64 -4.03
C LEU A 220 11.72 1.03 -4.64
N LEU A 221 11.69 1.26 -5.94
CA LEU A 221 10.45 1.49 -6.69
C LEU A 221 9.50 0.30 -6.54
N MET A 222 10.01 -0.94 -6.67
CA MET A 222 9.18 -2.14 -6.55
C MET A 222 8.59 -2.31 -5.14
N ALA A 223 9.34 -1.97 -4.09
CA ALA A 223 8.83 -1.96 -2.72
C ALA A 223 7.71 -0.92 -2.54
N ASP A 224 7.89 0.29 -3.07
CA ASP A 224 6.85 1.33 -3.09
C ASP A 224 5.59 0.86 -3.83
N GLN A 225 5.77 0.25 -5.00
CA GLN A 225 4.66 -0.24 -5.83
C GLN A 225 3.92 -1.41 -5.18
N ALA A 226 4.62 -2.36 -4.57
CA ALA A 226 4.01 -3.46 -3.81
C ALA A 226 3.15 -2.93 -2.66
N PHE A 227 3.66 -1.95 -1.89
CA PHE A 227 2.90 -1.32 -0.82
C PHE A 227 1.65 -0.59 -1.34
N LEU A 228 1.78 0.20 -2.41
CA LEU A 228 0.67 0.92 -3.01
C LEU A 228 -0.35 -0.03 -3.64
N MET A 229 0.10 -1.15 -4.22
CA MET A 229 -0.77 -2.19 -4.75
C MET A 229 -1.59 -2.87 -3.64
N LYS A 230 -0.94 -3.28 -2.55
CA LYS A 230 -1.64 -3.79 -1.36
C LYS A 230 -2.70 -2.82 -0.85
N ARG A 231 -2.39 -1.52 -0.82
CA ARG A 231 -3.35 -0.47 -0.44
C ARG A 231 -4.51 -0.38 -1.43
N SER A 232 -4.23 -0.47 -2.73
CA SER A 232 -5.23 -0.43 -3.81
C SER A 232 -6.20 -1.60 -3.70
N ILE A 233 -5.70 -2.82 -3.53
CA ILE A 233 -6.48 -4.04 -3.33
C ILE A 233 -7.44 -3.88 -2.13
N LYS A 234 -6.90 -3.47 -0.97
CA LYS A 234 -7.70 -3.30 0.26
C LYS A 234 -8.81 -2.25 0.12
N ASN A 235 -8.54 -1.14 -0.56
CA ASN A 235 -9.54 -0.09 -0.73
C ASN A 235 -10.54 -0.41 -1.86
N SER A 236 -10.11 -1.09 -2.92
CA SER A 236 -11.00 -1.60 -3.97
C SER A 236 -12.00 -2.60 -3.41
N ALA A 237 -11.56 -3.55 -2.58
CA ALA A 237 -12.44 -4.53 -1.95
C ALA A 237 -13.62 -3.88 -1.19
N LYS A 238 -13.36 -2.79 -0.47
CA LYS A 238 -14.39 -2.04 0.26
C LYS A 238 -15.51 -1.49 -0.61
N LYS A 239 -15.25 -1.22 -1.90
CA LYS A 239 -16.27 -0.75 -2.86
C LYS A 239 -17.28 -1.82 -3.21
N PHE A 240 -16.91 -3.07 -3.01
CA PHE A 240 -17.74 -4.25 -3.28
C PHE A 240 -18.27 -4.91 -1.99
N ASN A 241 -18.27 -4.18 -0.87
CA ASN A 241 -18.67 -4.68 0.46
C ASN A 241 -17.83 -5.88 0.92
N LEU A 242 -16.54 -5.90 0.53
CA LEU A 242 -15.55 -6.91 0.90
C LEU A 242 -14.43 -6.26 1.71
N ASN A 243 -13.64 -7.08 2.37
CA ASN A 243 -12.31 -6.74 2.84
C ASN A 243 -11.29 -7.62 2.14
N ALA A 244 -10.06 -7.12 1.98
CA ALA A 244 -8.92 -7.92 1.56
C ALA A 244 -7.96 -8.07 2.74
N THR A 245 -7.56 -9.32 3.05
CA THR A 245 -6.57 -9.61 4.08
C THR A 245 -5.31 -10.23 3.50
N PHE A 246 -4.17 -9.69 3.91
CA PHE A 246 -2.82 -10.17 3.62
C PHE A 246 -2.21 -10.90 4.83
N MET A 247 -3.04 -11.31 5.79
CA MET A 247 -2.60 -12.12 6.92
C MET A 247 -2.06 -13.45 6.39
N ALA A 248 -0.87 -13.85 6.84
CA ALA A 248 -0.20 -15.05 6.34
C ALA A 248 -1.05 -16.31 6.49
N LYS A 249 -1.85 -16.43 7.55
CA LYS A 249 -2.74 -17.59 7.79
C LYS A 249 -4.07 -17.12 8.38
N PRO A 250 -5.00 -16.57 7.56
CA PRO A 250 -6.28 -16.07 8.08
C PRO A 250 -7.27 -17.18 8.42
N PHE A 251 -7.13 -18.36 7.81
CA PHE A 251 -7.94 -19.54 8.05
C PHE A 251 -7.04 -20.74 8.31
N SER A 252 -7.27 -21.45 9.42
CA SER A 252 -6.45 -22.60 9.84
C SER A 252 -6.49 -23.77 8.86
N GLU A 253 -7.66 -23.98 8.25
CA GLU A 253 -7.99 -25.11 7.37
C GLU A 253 -7.66 -24.86 5.88
N HIS A 254 -7.36 -23.62 5.49
CA HIS A 254 -7.08 -23.25 4.10
C HIS A 254 -5.61 -22.87 3.90
N ALA A 255 -5.20 -22.71 2.66
CA ALA A 255 -3.85 -22.24 2.31
C ALA A 255 -3.51 -20.89 2.98
N GLY A 256 -2.24 -20.68 3.30
CA GLY A 256 -1.75 -19.38 3.74
C GLY A 256 -1.55 -18.44 2.56
N ASN A 257 -1.36 -17.15 2.83
CA ASN A 257 -0.94 -16.17 1.83
C ASN A 257 0.58 -16.08 1.82
N GLY A 258 1.17 -16.23 0.65
CA GLY A 258 2.56 -15.91 0.37
C GLY A 258 2.76 -14.44 0.03
N MET A 259 4.00 -14.04 0.06
CA MET A 259 4.53 -12.86 -0.61
C MET A 259 5.90 -13.25 -1.14
N HIS A 260 5.95 -13.63 -2.40
CA HIS A 260 7.13 -14.11 -3.09
C HIS A 260 7.87 -12.99 -3.83
#